data_c001c8f0e33e41c3df319d7c1040df41
#
_entry.id   c001c8f0e33e41c3df319d7c1040df41
#
_cell.length_a   1.000
_cell.length_b   1.000
_cell.length_c   1.000
_cell.angle_alpha   90.00
_cell.angle_beta   90.00
_cell.angle_gamma   90.00
#
_symmetry.space_group_name_H-M   'P 1'
#
loop_
_entity.id
_entity.type
_entity.pdbx_description
1 polymer ?
#
loop_
_entity_poly.entity_id
_entity_poly.type
_entity_poly.pdbx_seq_one_letter_code
_entity_poly.pdbx_strand_id
1 'polypeptide(L)'
;MKIITLIFCLFTCSIFAQNTSSPLEKKTQYRPLILPSAFITYGFIGLKNERLNALDLSLRDELRYVERQVHLDDYLEFSPLVAVYGLNLIGKKGVHNLRELSKITGYSIVMTGVSVASIKLLTGKERPDGSDFTSFPSGHTATAFMCAEILYQEYKNESI
;
A
#
# COMPACT_ATOMS: atom_id res chain seq x y z
N MET A 1 20.37 -11.55 -12.77
CA MET A 1 19.66 -11.40 -14.04
C MET A 1 18.15 -11.62 -13.90
N LYS A 2 17.65 -12.70 -13.29
CA LYS A 2 16.21 -13.02 -13.21
C LYS A 2 15.35 -11.96 -12.47
N ILE A 3 15.91 -11.26 -11.48
CA ILE A 3 15.21 -10.25 -10.67
C ILE A 3 14.96 -8.95 -11.47
N ILE A 4 15.93 -8.52 -12.25
CA ILE A 4 15.81 -7.31 -13.10
C ILE A 4 14.74 -7.52 -14.18
N THR A 5 14.64 -8.75 -14.72
CA THR A 5 13.62 -9.11 -15.70
C THR A 5 12.20 -9.08 -15.10
N LEU A 6 12.04 -9.51 -13.83
CA LEU A 6 10.75 -9.50 -13.15
C LEU A 6 10.28 -8.07 -12.84
N ILE A 7 11.18 -7.20 -12.39
CA ILE A 7 10.91 -5.78 -12.13
C ILE A 7 10.56 -5.07 -13.44
N PHE A 8 11.29 -5.38 -14.53
CA PHE A 8 11.02 -4.82 -15.85
C PHE A 8 9.65 -5.29 -16.39
N CYS A 9 9.27 -6.55 -16.16
CA CYS A 9 7.95 -7.08 -16.56
C CYS A 9 6.79 -6.42 -15.81
N LEU A 10 6.93 -6.17 -14.51
CA LEU A 10 5.93 -5.46 -13.71
C LEU A 10 5.81 -3.99 -14.14
N PHE A 11 6.91 -3.36 -14.51
CA PHE A 11 6.92 -1.97 -14.99
C PHE A 11 6.28 -1.84 -16.37
N THR A 12 6.53 -2.80 -17.28
CA THR A 12 5.94 -2.80 -18.63
C THR A 12 4.43 -3.11 -18.58
N CYS A 13 3.97 -3.96 -17.66
CA CYS A 13 2.55 -4.25 -17.48
C CYS A 13 1.76 -3.00 -17.05
N SER A 14 2.37 -2.16 -16.22
CA SER A 14 1.76 -0.88 -15.78
C SER A 14 1.63 0.14 -16.91
N ILE A 15 2.54 0.14 -17.88
CA ILE A 15 2.51 1.04 -19.05
C ILE A 15 1.42 0.61 -20.05
N PHE A 16 1.21 -0.69 -20.23
CA PHE A 16 0.17 -1.20 -21.13
C PHE A 16 -1.26 -1.01 -20.60
N ALA A 17 -1.46 -1.00 -19.28
CA ALA A 17 -2.77 -0.78 -18.67
C ALA A 17 -3.32 0.65 -18.86
N GLN A 18 -2.48 1.61 -19.23
CA GLN A 18 -2.89 3.02 -19.41
C GLN A 18 -3.40 3.37 -20.82
N ASN A 19 -3.32 2.44 -21.77
CA ASN A 19 -3.60 2.74 -23.18
C ASN A 19 -5.05 2.47 -23.64
N THR A 20 -5.99 2.24 -22.74
CA THR A 20 -7.39 1.90 -23.08
C THR A 20 -8.41 2.97 -22.76
N SER A 21 -8.05 4.23 -22.62
CA SER A 21 -9.04 5.30 -22.44
C SER A 21 -8.75 6.50 -23.35
N SER A 22 -9.79 6.85 -24.09
CA SER A 22 -10.01 7.96 -25.04
C SER A 22 -9.19 9.26 -24.87
N PRO A 23 -9.05 10.06 -25.96
CA PRO A 23 -8.13 11.18 -26.04
C PRO A 23 -8.71 12.43 -25.36
N LEU A 24 -8.58 12.50 -24.06
CA LEU A 24 -8.53 13.77 -23.34
C LEU A 24 -7.08 13.93 -22.90
N GLU A 25 -6.40 14.93 -23.45
CA GLU A 25 -5.04 15.36 -23.10
C GLU A 25 -4.96 15.67 -21.60
N LYS A 26 -4.91 14.63 -20.76
CA LYS A 26 -4.55 14.75 -19.35
C LYS A 26 -3.04 14.93 -19.31
N LYS A 27 -2.59 16.19 -19.28
CA LYS A 27 -1.23 16.57 -18.93
C LYS A 27 -0.83 15.77 -17.69
N THR A 28 -0.03 14.72 -17.88
CA THR A 28 0.38 13.81 -16.80
C THR A 28 1.12 14.63 -15.76
N GLN A 29 0.47 14.90 -14.64
CA GLN A 29 1.09 15.61 -13.54
C GLN A 29 1.94 14.62 -12.75
N TYR A 30 3.25 14.66 -12.92
CA TYR A 30 4.20 13.82 -12.16
C TYR A 30 4.37 14.28 -10.69
N ARG A 31 3.85 15.47 -10.34
CA ARG A 31 3.94 16.01 -8.97
C ARG A 31 3.46 15.05 -7.89
N PRO A 32 2.33 14.32 -8.02
CA PRO A 32 1.91 13.37 -7.00
C PRO A 32 2.84 12.18 -6.80
N LEU A 33 3.69 11.87 -7.80
CA LEU A 33 4.62 10.74 -7.72
C LEU A 33 5.94 11.07 -7.02
N ILE A 34 6.25 12.37 -6.83
CA ILE A 34 7.52 12.79 -6.22
C ILE A 34 7.62 12.29 -4.78
N LEU A 35 6.59 12.52 -3.99
CA LEU A 35 6.58 12.14 -2.57
C LEU A 35 6.64 10.61 -2.37
N PRO A 36 5.81 9.79 -3.03
CA PRO A 36 5.93 8.33 -2.97
C PRO A 36 7.30 7.83 -3.42
N SER A 37 7.84 8.38 -4.51
CA SER A 37 9.17 7.98 -5.01
C SER A 37 10.28 8.31 -4.01
N ALA A 38 10.21 9.46 -3.34
CA ALA A 38 11.17 9.83 -2.31
C ALA A 38 11.12 8.87 -1.11
N PHE A 39 9.92 8.49 -0.64
CA PHE A 39 9.77 7.51 0.45
C PHE A 39 10.25 6.11 0.07
N ILE A 40 9.96 5.67 -1.15
CA ILE A 40 10.46 4.38 -1.66
C ILE A 40 12.00 4.39 -1.70
N THR A 41 12.59 5.46 -2.24
CA THR A 41 14.05 5.61 -2.31
C THR A 41 14.67 5.62 -0.92
N TYR A 42 14.08 6.38 0.01
CA TYR A 42 14.51 6.42 1.41
C TYR A 42 14.45 5.01 2.06
N GLY A 43 13.36 4.28 1.84
CA GLY A 43 13.21 2.91 2.34
C GLY A 43 14.30 1.96 1.82
N PHE A 44 14.61 2.03 0.51
CA PHE A 44 15.69 1.21 -0.06
C PHE A 44 17.08 1.59 0.44
N ILE A 45 17.36 2.90 0.64
CA ILE A 45 18.62 3.35 1.24
C ILE A 45 18.72 2.86 2.69
N GLY A 46 17.61 2.94 3.46
CA GLY A 46 17.53 2.48 4.85
C GLY A 46 17.81 1.00 5.03
N LEU A 47 17.51 0.14 4.03
CA LEU A 47 17.78 -1.30 4.10
C LEU A 47 19.28 -1.63 4.26
N LYS A 48 20.17 -0.80 3.75
CA LYS A 48 21.63 -1.03 3.73
C LYS A 48 22.42 -0.08 4.62
N ASN A 49 21.78 0.92 5.20
CA ASN A 49 22.46 1.96 5.98
C ASN A 49 22.33 1.68 7.47
N GLU A 50 23.45 1.29 8.12
CA GLU A 50 23.48 0.96 9.55
C GLU A 50 23.05 2.13 10.44
N ARG A 51 23.34 3.38 10.06
CA ARG A 51 22.94 4.58 10.83
C ARG A 51 21.44 4.80 10.80
N LEU A 52 20.79 4.59 9.64
CA LEU A 52 19.33 4.67 9.52
C LEU A 52 18.65 3.52 10.25
N ASN A 53 19.24 2.33 10.21
CA ASN A 53 18.76 1.20 11.01
C ASN A 53 18.87 1.48 12.52
N ALA A 54 19.95 2.10 12.98
CA ALA A 54 20.11 2.47 14.38
C ALA A 54 19.09 3.51 14.83
N LEU A 55 18.77 4.49 13.98
CA LEU A 55 17.71 5.47 14.23
C LEU A 55 16.33 4.81 14.29
N ASP A 56 16.05 3.89 13.37
CA ASP A 56 14.79 3.13 13.32
C ASP A 56 14.59 2.30 14.60
N LEU A 57 15.66 1.66 15.07
CA LEU A 57 15.65 0.90 16.32
C LEU A 57 15.47 1.81 17.55
N SER A 58 16.16 2.96 17.62
CA SER A 58 16.02 3.88 18.75
C SER A 58 14.62 4.50 18.81
N LEU A 59 14.06 4.94 17.69
CA LEU A 59 12.68 5.42 17.61
C LEU A 59 11.68 4.35 18.01
N ARG A 60 11.88 3.11 17.57
CA ARG A 60 11.03 1.99 17.94
C ARG A 60 11.06 1.75 19.45
N ASP A 61 12.23 1.75 20.06
CA ASP A 61 12.38 1.47 21.49
C ASP A 61 11.76 2.58 22.34
N GLU A 62 11.81 3.83 21.88
CA GLU A 62 11.17 4.96 22.52
C GLU A 62 9.62 4.94 22.38
N LEU A 63 9.12 4.49 21.24
CA LEU A 63 7.68 4.36 20.98
C LEU A 63 7.07 3.08 21.59
N ARG A 64 7.87 2.09 21.93
CA ARG A 64 7.43 0.80 22.47
C ARG A 64 6.98 0.85 23.94
N TYR A 65 7.01 2.00 24.56
CA TYR A 65 6.68 2.20 25.99
C TYR A 65 5.21 1.93 26.34
N VAL A 66 4.37 1.62 25.38
CA VAL A 66 2.98 1.16 25.60
C VAL A 66 2.88 -0.28 25.15
N GLU A 67 3.05 -1.20 26.07
CA GLU A 67 2.73 -2.61 25.89
C GLU A 67 1.22 -2.75 25.62
N ARG A 68 0.84 -2.64 24.36
CA ARG A 68 -0.56 -2.76 23.94
C ARG A 68 -0.95 -4.22 23.93
N GLN A 69 -1.73 -4.62 24.91
CA GLN A 69 -2.41 -5.92 24.94
C GLN A 69 -3.57 -6.02 23.91
N VAL A 70 -3.87 -4.96 23.18
CA VAL A 70 -4.99 -4.92 22.24
C VAL A 70 -4.44 -4.59 20.85
N HIS A 71 -4.55 -5.54 19.94
CA HIS A 71 -4.18 -5.41 18.52
C HIS A 71 -5.29 -4.67 17.74
N LEU A 72 -5.62 -3.44 18.14
CA LEU A 72 -6.62 -2.62 17.45
C LEU A 72 -6.17 -2.22 16.04
N ASP A 73 -4.87 -2.11 15.83
CA ASP A 73 -4.25 -1.80 14.54
C ASP A 73 -4.58 -2.84 13.48
N ASP A 74 -4.65 -4.13 13.83
CA ASP A 74 -5.01 -5.22 12.91
C ASP A 74 -6.44 -5.07 12.34
N TYR A 75 -7.32 -4.38 13.06
CA TYR A 75 -8.70 -4.13 12.62
C TYR A 75 -8.86 -2.75 11.97
N LEU A 76 -8.12 -1.75 12.46
CA LEU A 76 -8.22 -0.37 11.98
C LEU A 76 -7.74 -0.22 10.53
N GLU A 77 -6.83 -1.08 10.07
CA GLU A 77 -6.37 -1.06 8.67
C GLU A 77 -7.50 -1.28 7.66
N PHE A 78 -8.57 -2.00 8.05
CA PHE A 78 -9.74 -2.26 7.22
C PHE A 78 -10.86 -1.20 7.39
N SER A 79 -10.73 -0.26 8.33
CA SER A 79 -11.78 0.72 8.62
C SER A 79 -12.24 1.54 7.41
N PRO A 80 -11.37 1.98 6.48
CA PRO A 80 -11.84 2.70 5.29
C PRO A 80 -12.66 1.79 4.37
N LEU A 81 -12.31 0.52 4.27
CA LEU A 81 -13.07 -0.45 3.47
C LEU A 81 -14.46 -0.71 4.07
N VAL A 82 -14.52 -0.88 5.40
CA VAL A 82 -15.81 -1.00 6.12
C VAL A 82 -16.67 0.25 5.89
N ALA A 83 -16.07 1.45 5.89
CA ALA A 83 -16.78 2.69 5.59
C ALA A 83 -17.36 2.70 4.16
N VAL A 84 -16.60 2.26 3.15
CA VAL A 84 -17.09 2.18 1.76
C VAL A 84 -18.34 1.30 1.64
N TYR A 85 -18.26 0.08 2.18
CA TYR A 85 -19.39 -0.83 2.14
C TYR A 85 -20.57 -0.34 3.00
N GLY A 86 -20.29 0.24 4.17
CA GLY A 86 -21.30 0.82 5.04
C GLY A 86 -22.05 1.98 4.38
N LEU A 87 -21.34 2.92 3.75
CA LEU A 87 -21.94 4.03 3.01
C LEU A 87 -22.84 3.53 1.87
N ASN A 88 -22.38 2.51 1.14
CA ASN A 88 -23.15 1.91 0.06
C ASN A 88 -24.45 1.26 0.56
N LEU A 89 -24.41 0.58 1.73
CA LEU A 89 -25.58 -0.06 2.35
C LEU A 89 -26.62 0.96 2.84
N ILE A 90 -26.20 2.11 3.34
CA ILE A 90 -27.13 3.19 3.75
C ILE A 90 -27.63 4.04 2.58
N GLY A 91 -27.30 3.63 1.33
CA GLY A 91 -27.82 4.28 0.12
C GLY A 91 -26.93 5.38 -0.46
N LYS A 92 -25.82 5.73 0.16
CA LYS A 92 -24.79 6.61 -0.42
C LYS A 92 -23.91 5.79 -1.37
N LYS A 93 -24.30 5.77 -2.64
CA LYS A 93 -23.56 5.03 -3.68
C LYS A 93 -22.30 5.81 -4.06
N GLY A 94 -21.17 5.11 -4.11
CA GLY A 94 -19.95 5.63 -4.71
C GLY A 94 -19.99 5.55 -6.24
N VAL A 95 -18.82 5.68 -6.87
CA VAL A 95 -18.68 5.60 -8.33
C VAL A 95 -19.12 4.23 -8.86
N HIS A 96 -18.88 3.15 -8.12
CA HIS A 96 -19.17 1.79 -8.56
C HIS A 96 -20.31 1.16 -7.75
N ASN A 97 -21.04 0.24 -8.39
CA ASN A 97 -22.01 -0.58 -7.67
C ASN A 97 -21.32 -1.65 -6.81
N LEU A 98 -22.02 -2.22 -5.83
CA LEU A 98 -21.45 -3.20 -4.88
C LEU A 98 -20.73 -4.38 -5.55
N ARG A 99 -21.24 -4.86 -6.69
CA ARG A 99 -20.63 -5.98 -7.41
C ARG A 99 -19.28 -5.60 -8.04
N GLU A 100 -19.21 -4.41 -8.63
CA GLU A 100 -17.98 -3.88 -9.24
C GLU A 100 -16.98 -3.52 -8.15
N LEU A 101 -17.43 -2.84 -7.10
CA LEU A 101 -16.63 -2.52 -5.93
C LEU A 101 -15.97 -3.77 -5.33
N SER A 102 -16.74 -4.87 -5.17
CA SER A 102 -16.19 -6.13 -4.63
C SER A 102 -15.16 -6.77 -5.55
N LYS A 103 -15.31 -6.64 -6.87
CA LYS A 103 -14.27 -7.09 -7.82
C LYS A 103 -13.02 -6.26 -7.72
N ILE A 104 -13.16 -4.91 -7.68
CA ILE A 104 -12.03 -3.98 -7.54
C ILE A 104 -11.28 -4.27 -6.24
N THR A 105 -12.01 -4.39 -5.13
CA THR A 105 -11.45 -4.75 -3.82
C THR A 105 -10.69 -6.07 -3.87
N GLY A 106 -11.30 -7.11 -4.45
CA GLY A 106 -10.66 -8.42 -4.59
C GLY A 106 -9.35 -8.37 -5.39
N TYR A 107 -9.36 -7.70 -6.54
CA TYR A 107 -8.14 -7.52 -7.33
C TYR A 107 -7.09 -6.71 -6.58
N SER A 108 -7.49 -5.64 -5.89
CA SER A 108 -6.57 -4.80 -5.11
C SER A 108 -5.90 -5.59 -3.99
N ILE A 109 -6.66 -6.42 -3.26
CA ILE A 109 -6.12 -7.30 -2.22
C ILE A 109 -5.07 -8.26 -2.79
N VAL A 110 -5.40 -8.93 -3.90
CA VAL A 110 -4.47 -9.88 -4.54
C VAL A 110 -3.21 -9.17 -5.01
N MET A 111 -3.34 -8.04 -5.70
CA MET A 111 -2.20 -7.29 -6.23
C MET A 111 -1.33 -6.74 -5.11
N THR A 112 -1.92 -6.18 -4.05
CA THR A 112 -1.19 -5.69 -2.87
C THR A 112 -0.47 -6.83 -2.17
N GLY A 113 -1.16 -7.96 -1.93
CA GLY A 113 -0.59 -9.14 -1.28
C GLY A 113 0.60 -9.71 -2.05
N VAL A 114 0.46 -9.89 -3.36
CA VAL A 114 1.55 -10.37 -4.24
C VAL A 114 2.72 -9.40 -4.23
N SER A 115 2.47 -8.10 -4.32
CA SER A 115 3.52 -7.06 -4.32
C SER A 115 4.29 -7.06 -2.99
N VAL A 116 3.58 -7.06 -1.86
CA VAL A 116 4.18 -7.11 -0.52
C VAL A 116 4.99 -8.39 -0.33
N ALA A 117 4.43 -9.55 -0.68
CA ALA A 117 5.13 -10.83 -0.56
C ALA A 117 6.41 -10.87 -1.42
N SER A 118 6.33 -10.39 -2.65
CA SER A 118 7.47 -10.33 -3.56
C SER A 118 8.59 -9.44 -3.01
N ILE A 119 8.25 -8.26 -2.49
CA ILE A 119 9.25 -7.34 -1.94
C ILE A 119 9.84 -7.91 -0.64
N LYS A 120 9.03 -8.54 0.23
CA LYS A 120 9.51 -9.22 1.45
C LYS A 120 10.57 -10.27 1.12
N LEU A 121 10.30 -11.13 0.13
CA LEU A 121 11.23 -12.15 -0.33
C LEU A 121 12.52 -11.55 -0.92
N LEU A 122 12.43 -10.41 -1.59
CA LEU A 122 13.57 -9.73 -2.18
C LEU A 122 14.43 -8.99 -1.15
N THR A 123 13.82 -8.41 -0.13
CA THR A 123 14.54 -7.63 0.88
C THR A 123 15.15 -8.50 1.98
N GLY A 124 14.47 -9.58 2.37
CA GLY A 124 14.93 -10.50 3.41
C GLY A 124 15.32 -9.78 4.70
N LYS A 125 14.63 -8.66 5.04
CA LYS A 125 14.98 -7.88 6.23
C LYS A 125 14.50 -8.59 7.47
N GLU A 126 15.43 -8.88 8.38
CA GLU A 126 15.15 -9.49 9.68
C GLU A 126 14.25 -8.60 10.52
N ARG A 127 13.31 -9.21 11.24
CA ARG A 127 12.49 -8.49 12.22
C ARG A 127 13.33 -8.08 13.43
N PRO A 128 12.99 -6.94 14.05
CA PRO A 128 13.72 -6.44 15.21
C PRO A 128 13.69 -7.39 16.42
N ASP A 129 12.78 -8.36 16.46
CA ASP A 129 12.68 -9.40 17.47
C ASP A 129 13.42 -10.70 17.08
N GLY A 130 14.05 -10.72 15.90
CA GLY A 130 14.76 -11.90 15.39
C GLY A 130 13.88 -13.06 14.96
N SER A 131 12.54 -12.88 14.93
CA SER A 131 11.59 -13.98 14.68
C SER A 131 11.52 -14.43 13.23
N ASP A 132 11.77 -13.51 12.27
CA ASP A 132 11.58 -13.78 10.83
C ASP A 132 12.29 -12.73 9.96
N PHE A 133 12.53 -13.07 8.69
CA PHE A 133 13.14 -12.20 7.67
C PHE A 133 12.10 -11.51 6.76
N THR A 134 10.92 -11.22 7.28
CA THR A 134 9.81 -10.62 6.54
C THR A 134 9.39 -9.25 7.08
N SER A 135 10.36 -8.49 7.65
CA SER A 135 10.08 -7.21 8.30
C SER A 135 9.62 -6.12 7.33
N PHE A 136 10.12 -6.09 6.10
CA PHE A 136 9.85 -5.00 5.15
C PHE A 136 9.41 -5.56 3.79
N PRO A 137 8.39 -4.95 3.16
CA PRO A 137 7.51 -3.88 3.65
C PRO A 137 6.45 -4.38 4.64
N SER A 138 5.85 -3.44 5.40
CA SER A 138 4.75 -3.75 6.31
C SER A 138 3.48 -4.11 5.53
N GLY A 139 2.91 -5.29 5.82
CA GLY A 139 1.63 -5.73 5.26
C GLY A 139 0.46 -4.87 5.72
N HIS A 140 0.38 -4.57 7.03
CA HIS A 140 -0.67 -3.73 7.61
C HIS A 140 -0.69 -2.33 6.98
N THR A 141 0.48 -1.71 6.82
CA THR A 141 0.58 -0.41 6.18
C THR A 141 0.10 -0.46 4.73
N ALA A 142 0.50 -1.48 3.97
CA ALA A 142 0.08 -1.64 2.57
C ALA A 142 -1.44 -1.84 2.46
N THR A 143 -2.03 -2.64 3.35
CA THR A 143 -3.48 -2.88 3.42
C THR A 143 -4.24 -1.59 3.78
N ALA A 144 -3.77 -0.86 4.79
CA ALA A 144 -4.39 0.40 5.20
C ALA A 144 -4.43 1.43 4.06
N PHE A 145 -3.30 1.61 3.35
CA PHE A 145 -3.25 2.51 2.20
C PHE A 145 -4.13 2.03 1.04
N MET A 146 -4.16 0.73 0.75
CA MET A 146 -5.06 0.18 -0.27
C MET A 146 -6.52 0.45 0.08
N CYS A 147 -6.94 0.20 1.32
CA CYS A 147 -8.32 0.46 1.77
C CYS A 147 -8.67 1.94 1.71
N ALA A 148 -7.76 2.81 2.13
CA ALA A 148 -7.93 4.26 2.07
C ALA A 148 -8.05 4.77 0.63
N GLU A 149 -7.25 4.23 -0.30
CA GLU A 149 -7.32 4.59 -1.72
C GLU A 149 -8.64 4.16 -2.34
N ILE A 150 -9.17 2.97 -2.02
CA ILE A 150 -10.49 2.52 -2.48
C ILE A 150 -11.57 3.50 -2.01
N LEU A 151 -11.57 3.89 -0.72
CA LEU A 151 -12.50 4.86 -0.18
C LEU A 151 -12.40 6.21 -0.91
N TYR A 152 -11.17 6.69 -1.11
CA TYR A 152 -10.94 7.94 -1.81
C TYR A 152 -11.45 7.89 -3.26
N GLN A 153 -11.14 6.84 -4.01
CA GLN A 153 -11.56 6.72 -5.41
C GLN A 153 -13.09 6.63 -5.56
N GLU A 154 -13.77 5.97 -4.61
CA GLU A 154 -15.22 5.83 -4.65
C GLU A 154 -15.95 7.14 -4.33
N TYR A 155 -15.41 7.99 -3.45
CA TYR A 155 -16.12 9.14 -2.91
C TYR A 155 -15.47 10.50 -3.15
N LYS A 156 -14.31 10.58 -3.82
CA LYS A 156 -13.60 11.86 -4.06
C LYS A 156 -14.41 12.93 -4.81
N ASN A 157 -15.43 12.53 -5.56
CA ASN A 157 -16.29 13.43 -6.31
C ASN A 157 -17.64 13.67 -5.63
N GLU A 158 -17.90 13.01 -4.51
CA GLU A 158 -19.11 13.14 -3.74
C GLU A 158 -18.89 14.12 -2.58
N SER A 159 -19.84 15.03 -2.38
CA SER A 159 -19.89 15.87 -1.18
C SER A 159 -20.52 15.05 -0.07
N ILE A 160 -19.70 14.59 0.86
CA ILE A 160 -20.16 13.83 2.03
C ILE A 160 -20.63 14.79 3.11
#